data_6e6814365643d5159500183822f88bd0
#
_entry.id   6e6814365643d5159500183822f88bd0
#
_cell.length_a   1.000
_cell.length_b   1.000
_cell.length_c   1.000
_cell.angle_alpha   90.00
_cell.angle_beta   90.00
_cell.angle_gamma   90.00
#
_symmetry.space_group_name_H-M   'P 1'
#
loop_
_entity.id
_entity.type
_entity.pdbx_description
1 polymer ?
#
loop_
_entity_poly.entity_id
_entity_poly.type
_entity_poly.pdbx_seq_one_letter_code
_entity_poly.pdbx_strand_id
1 'polypeptide(L)'
;MYASYPSLRDRSVLISGGATGIGAAFVEHFARQGAKVAFLDRDEAGAQALLATLEDVTHAPHFLPCDVTDLAALQRAIDAARKQIGPIAVLVNNAANDARHGLDDIDAAAFERNVAVNLRHQIFATQAVIPDMHGLGGGSIICLGSTGWMKKNAGYPLYAMAKAAIHGFVNGMARELGQQRIRINALVPGWVITEKQRTLWLDAEGEAEIARVQCMPGYLMADDLARMALFLGADDSRMCTGQDFIVDGGWV
;
A
#
# COMPACT_ATOMS: atom_id res chain seq x y z
N MET A 1 -21.04 3.08 11.22
CA MET A 1 -20.07 2.38 12.11
C MET A 1 -19.34 1.36 11.25
N TYR A 2 -18.03 1.37 11.26
CA TYR A 2 -17.19 0.44 10.48
C TYR A 2 -16.77 -0.75 11.34
N ALA A 3 -16.23 -1.82 10.70
CA ALA A 3 -15.76 -2.99 11.43
C ALA A 3 -14.62 -2.62 12.40
N SER A 4 -14.61 -3.27 13.56
CA SER A 4 -13.52 -3.22 14.51
C SER A 4 -12.80 -4.57 14.50
N TYR A 5 -11.47 -4.53 14.47
CA TYR A 5 -10.61 -5.72 14.46
C TYR A 5 -9.77 -5.75 15.76
N PRO A 6 -10.23 -6.42 16.81
CA PRO A 6 -9.51 -6.47 18.09
C PRO A 6 -8.07 -6.96 17.98
N SER A 7 -7.78 -7.81 16.98
CA SER A 7 -6.43 -8.33 16.71
C SER A 7 -5.45 -7.29 16.19
N LEU A 8 -5.93 -6.10 15.77
CA LEU A 8 -5.07 -4.98 15.35
C LEU A 8 -4.61 -4.11 16.53
N ARG A 9 -5.26 -4.20 17.71
CA ARG A 9 -4.85 -3.42 18.88
C ARG A 9 -3.42 -3.80 19.28
N ASP A 10 -2.59 -2.79 19.50
CA ASP A 10 -1.16 -2.89 19.84
C ASP A 10 -0.30 -3.60 18.79
N ARG A 11 -0.86 -3.98 17.63
CA ARG A 11 -0.13 -4.61 16.53
C ARG A 11 0.74 -3.59 15.82
N SER A 12 2.00 -3.95 15.57
CA SER A 12 2.95 -3.11 14.85
C SER A 12 2.73 -3.17 13.35
N VAL A 13 2.50 -2.02 12.74
CA VAL A 13 2.16 -1.87 11.31
C VAL A 13 3.15 -0.89 10.66
N LEU A 14 3.82 -1.34 9.61
CA LEU A 14 4.70 -0.50 8.79
C LEU A 14 4.05 -0.23 7.43
N ILE A 15 3.97 1.04 7.03
CA ILE A 15 3.33 1.49 5.79
C ILE A 15 4.32 2.31 4.97
N SER A 16 4.56 1.96 3.71
CA SER A 16 5.34 2.80 2.79
C SER A 16 4.43 3.75 1.99
N GLY A 17 4.87 5.00 1.77
CA GLY A 17 4.08 6.02 1.08
C GLY A 17 2.86 6.44 1.91
N GLY A 18 3.07 6.72 3.21
CA GLY A 18 2.01 6.94 4.17
C GLY A 18 1.57 8.39 4.37
N ALA A 19 2.24 9.37 3.76
CA ALA A 19 1.99 10.77 4.05
C ALA A 19 0.70 11.33 3.41
N THR A 20 0.30 10.81 2.25
CA THR A 20 -0.83 11.35 1.48
C THR A 20 -1.67 10.25 0.83
N GLY A 21 -2.86 10.61 0.34
CA GLY A 21 -3.71 9.76 -0.49
C GLY A 21 -4.11 8.44 0.17
N ILE A 22 -3.94 7.33 -0.53
CA ILE A 22 -4.31 5.99 -0.05
C ILE A 22 -3.48 5.61 1.19
N GLY A 23 -2.19 5.94 1.18
CA GLY A 23 -1.30 5.64 2.29
C GLY A 23 -1.69 6.37 3.58
N ALA A 24 -2.08 7.63 3.50
CA ALA A 24 -2.56 8.40 4.65
C ALA A 24 -3.84 7.77 5.26
N ALA A 25 -4.77 7.31 4.41
CA ALA A 25 -5.94 6.59 4.88
C ALA A 25 -5.55 5.27 5.58
N PHE A 26 -4.55 4.54 5.08
CA PHE A 26 -4.04 3.37 5.80
C PHE A 26 -3.49 3.73 7.18
N VAL A 27 -2.65 4.76 7.27
CA VAL A 27 -2.09 5.23 8.55
C VAL A 27 -3.20 5.58 9.53
N GLU A 28 -4.18 6.40 9.10
CA GLU A 28 -5.30 6.80 9.92
C GLU A 28 -6.12 5.59 10.41
N HIS A 29 -6.55 4.73 9.49
CA HIS A 29 -7.44 3.62 9.82
C HIS A 29 -6.76 2.59 10.75
N PHE A 30 -5.49 2.24 10.53
CA PHE A 30 -4.76 1.37 11.44
C PHE A 30 -4.56 2.02 12.81
N ALA A 31 -4.19 3.31 12.88
CA ALA A 31 -4.05 4.02 14.14
C ALA A 31 -5.35 4.09 14.93
N ARG A 32 -6.49 4.33 14.26
CA ARG A 32 -7.82 4.33 14.90
C ARG A 32 -8.31 2.94 15.35
N GLN A 33 -7.71 1.85 14.85
CA GLN A 33 -7.89 0.49 15.39
C GLN A 33 -7.00 0.23 16.62
N GLY A 34 -6.21 1.20 17.07
CA GLY A 34 -5.27 1.07 18.18
C GLY A 34 -3.98 0.34 17.83
N ALA A 35 -3.63 0.25 16.55
CA ALA A 35 -2.35 -0.29 16.11
C ALA A 35 -1.21 0.71 16.39
N LYS A 36 0.01 0.19 16.58
CA LYS A 36 1.26 0.96 16.59
C LYS A 36 1.75 1.12 15.17
N VAL A 37 1.58 2.31 14.60
CA VAL A 37 1.86 2.57 13.20
C VAL A 37 3.18 3.31 13.04
N ALA A 38 4.05 2.84 12.14
CA ALA A 38 5.14 3.63 11.56
C ALA A 38 4.92 3.75 10.06
N PHE A 39 5.23 4.90 9.48
CA PHE A 39 5.09 5.08 8.05
C PHE A 39 6.27 5.82 7.43
N LEU A 40 6.60 5.40 6.22
CA LEU A 40 7.71 5.90 5.42
C LEU A 40 7.17 6.80 4.32
N ASP A 41 7.72 7.98 4.16
CA ASP A 41 7.46 8.84 3.01
C ASP A 41 8.61 9.84 2.83
N ARG A 42 8.69 10.46 1.67
CA ARG A 42 9.57 11.59 1.38
C ARG A 42 8.87 12.95 1.57
N ASP A 43 7.53 12.94 1.65
CA ASP A 43 6.71 14.14 1.86
C ASP A 43 6.56 14.44 3.34
N GLU A 44 7.51 15.21 3.87
CA GLU A 44 7.50 15.63 5.29
C GLU A 44 6.30 16.54 5.61
N ALA A 45 5.93 17.43 4.69
CA ALA A 45 4.82 18.36 4.92
C ALA A 45 3.49 17.61 5.00
N GLY A 46 3.23 16.67 4.07
CA GLY A 46 2.06 15.81 4.10
C GLY A 46 2.03 14.95 5.35
N ALA A 47 3.17 14.40 5.77
CA ALA A 47 3.27 13.60 6.98
C ALA A 47 2.91 14.41 8.24
N GLN A 48 3.43 15.63 8.39
CA GLN A 48 3.10 16.49 9.54
C GLN A 48 1.62 16.89 9.54
N ALA A 49 1.05 17.21 8.37
CA ALA A 49 -0.37 17.51 8.25
C ALA A 49 -1.24 16.32 8.67
N LEU A 50 -0.88 15.09 8.27
CA LEU A 50 -1.58 13.87 8.68
C LEU A 50 -1.49 13.66 10.20
N LEU A 51 -0.29 13.76 10.77
CA LEU A 51 -0.08 13.55 12.21
C LEU A 51 -0.91 14.52 13.06
N ALA A 52 -1.07 15.78 12.63
CA ALA A 52 -1.90 16.77 13.31
C ALA A 52 -3.39 16.38 13.37
N THR A 53 -3.86 15.50 12.48
CA THR A 53 -5.26 14.99 12.49
C THR A 53 -5.45 13.75 13.37
N LEU A 54 -4.39 13.19 13.93
CA LEU A 54 -4.37 11.92 14.66
C LEU A 54 -3.95 12.07 16.13
N GLU A 55 -4.26 13.21 16.75
CA GLU A 55 -3.91 13.48 18.16
C GLU A 55 -4.76 12.65 19.15
N ASP A 56 -5.92 12.15 18.71
CA ASP A 56 -6.92 11.43 19.51
C ASP A 56 -6.79 9.90 19.47
N VAL A 57 -5.73 9.37 18.82
CA VAL A 57 -5.52 7.90 18.69
C VAL A 57 -4.73 7.33 19.88
N THR A 58 -4.91 6.03 20.15
CA THR A 58 -4.26 5.35 21.29
C THR A 58 -2.73 5.37 21.20
N HIS A 59 -2.19 5.20 20.00
CA HIS A 59 -0.75 5.26 19.72
C HIS A 59 -0.53 6.24 18.58
N ALA A 60 0.16 7.35 18.85
CA ALA A 60 0.53 8.31 17.82
C ALA A 60 1.40 7.63 16.75
N PRO A 61 1.06 7.76 15.45
CA PRO A 61 1.88 7.20 14.40
C PRO A 61 3.26 7.85 14.31
N HIS A 62 4.27 7.07 13.92
CA HIS A 62 5.64 7.53 13.77
C HIS A 62 5.99 7.75 12.29
N PHE A 63 6.29 8.98 11.92
CA PHE A 63 6.80 9.31 10.59
C PHE A 63 8.31 9.08 10.51
N LEU A 64 8.77 8.46 9.43
CA LEU A 64 10.17 8.20 9.12
C LEU A 64 10.45 8.68 7.70
N PRO A 65 11.22 9.78 7.51
CA PRO A 65 11.55 10.28 6.18
C PRO A 65 12.39 9.24 5.43
N CYS A 66 11.92 8.85 4.24
CA CYS A 66 12.56 7.80 3.45
C CYS A 66 12.17 7.90 1.98
N ASP A 67 13.18 7.95 1.09
CA ASP A 67 12.99 7.59 -0.30
C ASP A 67 13.14 6.06 -0.44
N VAL A 68 12.04 5.38 -0.72
CA VAL A 68 12.03 3.91 -0.85
C VAL A 68 12.85 3.38 -2.04
N THR A 69 13.29 4.26 -2.94
CA THR A 69 14.17 3.88 -4.07
C THR A 69 15.63 3.73 -3.64
N ASP A 70 16.04 4.32 -2.51
CA ASP A 70 17.31 4.05 -1.85
C ASP A 70 17.14 2.88 -0.87
N LEU A 71 17.65 1.70 -1.26
CA LEU A 71 17.52 0.50 -0.45
C LEU A 71 18.24 0.59 0.90
N ALA A 72 19.35 1.33 0.98
CA ALA A 72 20.03 1.53 2.25
C ALA A 72 19.23 2.46 3.18
N ALA A 73 18.60 3.50 2.64
CA ALA A 73 17.68 4.35 3.39
C ALA A 73 16.43 3.56 3.84
N LEU A 74 15.86 2.73 2.97
CA LEU A 74 14.74 1.85 3.29
C LEU A 74 15.08 0.92 4.47
N GLN A 75 16.23 0.25 4.43
CA GLN A 75 16.67 -0.62 5.52
C GLN A 75 16.81 0.14 6.83
N ARG A 76 17.48 1.30 6.83
CA ARG A 76 17.63 2.15 8.02
C ARG A 76 16.28 2.61 8.57
N ALA A 77 15.34 2.96 7.71
CA ALA A 77 14.00 3.39 8.12
C ALA A 77 13.20 2.22 8.73
N ILE A 78 13.30 1.02 8.19
CA ILE A 78 12.68 -0.19 8.78
C ILE A 78 13.28 -0.48 10.15
N ASP A 79 14.60 -0.37 10.31
CA ASP A 79 15.28 -0.57 11.60
C ASP A 79 14.89 0.50 12.63
N ALA A 80 14.67 1.73 12.19
CA ALA A 80 14.14 2.81 13.02
C ALA A 80 12.68 2.55 13.42
N ALA A 81 11.84 2.06 12.50
CA ALA A 81 10.47 1.66 12.80
C ALA A 81 10.41 0.60 13.91
N ARG A 82 11.24 -0.44 13.84
CA ARG A 82 11.33 -1.49 14.89
C ARG A 82 11.60 -0.92 16.26
N LYS A 83 12.44 0.12 16.35
CA LYS A 83 12.77 0.78 17.64
C LYS A 83 11.59 1.55 18.21
N GLN A 84 10.68 2.04 17.36
CA GLN A 84 9.52 2.84 17.75
C GLN A 84 8.30 1.96 18.07
N ILE A 85 8.00 0.99 17.20
CA ILE A 85 6.75 0.22 17.30
C ILE A 85 6.95 -1.27 17.61
N GLY A 86 8.19 -1.72 17.77
CA GLY A 86 8.54 -3.14 17.97
C GLY A 86 8.67 -3.93 16.66
N PRO A 87 8.85 -5.26 16.75
CA PRO A 87 8.92 -6.14 15.57
C PRO A 87 7.69 -5.98 14.68
N ILE A 88 7.89 -5.89 13.38
CA ILE A 88 6.82 -5.60 12.41
C ILE A 88 5.93 -6.82 12.20
N ALA A 89 4.64 -6.69 12.55
CA ALA A 89 3.63 -7.74 12.38
C ALA A 89 2.83 -7.60 11.08
N VAL A 90 2.65 -6.35 10.60
CA VAL A 90 1.96 -6.05 9.35
C VAL A 90 2.80 -5.11 8.50
N LEU A 91 3.01 -5.45 7.23
CA LEU A 91 3.64 -4.58 6.24
C LEU A 91 2.62 -4.20 5.16
N VAL A 92 2.48 -2.89 4.90
CA VAL A 92 1.71 -2.37 3.77
C VAL A 92 2.67 -1.69 2.79
N ASN A 93 2.97 -2.37 1.70
CA ASN A 93 3.78 -1.87 0.59
C ASN A 93 2.91 -1.02 -0.35
N ASN A 94 2.79 0.28 -0.06
CA ASN A 94 1.90 1.19 -0.79
C ASN A 94 2.63 2.20 -1.68
N ALA A 95 3.84 2.66 -1.32
CA ALA A 95 4.56 3.67 -2.09
C ALA A 95 4.60 3.35 -3.59
N ALA A 96 4.27 4.33 -4.42
CA ALA A 96 4.21 4.17 -5.87
C ALA A 96 4.26 5.53 -6.60
N ASN A 97 4.54 5.49 -7.89
CA ASN A 97 4.45 6.64 -8.78
C ASN A 97 3.80 6.24 -10.12
N ASP A 98 2.64 6.82 -10.40
CA ASP A 98 1.83 6.60 -11.59
C ASP A 98 2.06 7.67 -12.69
N ALA A 99 3.23 8.31 -12.71
CA ALA A 99 3.57 9.33 -13.71
C ALA A 99 3.35 8.83 -15.13
N ARG A 100 2.67 9.65 -15.93
CA ARG A 100 2.30 9.32 -17.31
C ARG A 100 3.51 9.43 -18.24
N HIS A 101 3.63 8.50 -19.19
CA HIS A 101 4.67 8.45 -20.20
C HIS A 101 4.27 7.54 -21.37
N GLY A 102 4.78 7.82 -22.57
CA GLY A 102 4.65 6.95 -23.72
C GLY A 102 5.77 5.90 -23.81
N LEU A 103 5.73 5.07 -24.84
CA LEU A 103 6.81 4.10 -25.13
C LEU A 103 8.11 4.82 -25.52
N ASP A 104 8.00 5.89 -26.29
CA ASP A 104 9.16 6.65 -26.79
C ASP A 104 9.88 7.45 -25.68
N ASP A 105 9.24 7.66 -24.54
CA ASP A 105 9.83 8.32 -23.37
C ASP A 105 10.67 7.37 -22.49
N ILE A 106 10.71 6.07 -22.84
CA ILE A 106 11.37 5.05 -22.02
C ILE A 106 12.83 4.91 -22.43
N ASP A 107 13.71 5.41 -21.59
CA ASP A 107 15.14 5.06 -21.59
C ASP A 107 15.47 4.10 -20.41
N ALA A 108 16.70 3.62 -20.36
CA ALA A 108 17.17 2.73 -19.30
C ALA A 108 16.99 3.35 -17.90
N ALA A 109 17.26 4.65 -17.77
CA ALA A 109 17.14 5.35 -16.49
C ALA A 109 15.68 5.51 -16.06
N ALA A 110 14.75 5.78 -16.99
CA ALA A 110 13.32 5.82 -16.72
C ALA A 110 12.80 4.45 -16.27
N PHE A 111 13.24 3.37 -16.92
CA PHE A 111 12.94 1.99 -16.56
C PHE A 111 13.39 1.70 -15.12
N GLU A 112 14.66 1.96 -14.80
CA GLU A 112 15.21 1.71 -13.46
C GLU A 112 14.50 2.51 -12.37
N ARG A 113 14.23 3.80 -12.60
CA ARG A 113 13.49 4.64 -11.66
C ARG A 113 12.06 4.10 -11.41
N ASN A 114 11.38 3.69 -12.49
CA ASN A 114 10.01 3.17 -12.37
C ASN A 114 9.97 1.84 -11.60
N VAL A 115 10.85 0.90 -11.94
CA VAL A 115 10.97 -0.39 -11.23
C VAL A 115 11.35 -0.16 -9.76
N ALA A 116 12.26 0.77 -9.49
CA ALA A 116 12.69 1.07 -8.13
C ALA A 116 11.52 1.50 -7.23
N VAL A 117 10.68 2.44 -7.70
CA VAL A 117 9.59 3.00 -6.91
C VAL A 117 8.30 2.16 -6.92
N ASN A 118 8.04 1.36 -7.94
CA ASN A 118 6.77 0.65 -8.08
C ASN A 118 6.85 -0.85 -7.75
N LEU A 119 8.06 -1.44 -7.75
CA LEU A 119 8.24 -2.89 -7.55
C LEU A 119 9.38 -3.22 -6.59
N ARG A 120 10.61 -2.74 -6.87
CA ARG A 120 11.82 -3.19 -6.17
C ARG A 120 11.73 -3.00 -4.65
N HIS A 121 11.27 -1.83 -4.17
CA HIS A 121 11.17 -1.57 -2.74
C HIS A 121 10.22 -2.54 -2.03
N GLN A 122 9.12 -2.99 -2.67
CA GLN A 122 8.17 -3.92 -2.07
C GLN A 122 8.83 -5.27 -1.77
N ILE A 123 9.70 -5.75 -2.67
CA ILE A 123 10.44 -7.00 -2.49
C ILE A 123 11.41 -6.86 -1.30
N PHE A 124 12.20 -5.80 -1.26
CA PHE A 124 13.21 -5.60 -0.20
C PHE A 124 12.60 -5.25 1.16
N ALA A 125 11.51 -4.50 1.21
CA ALA A 125 10.77 -4.26 2.45
C ALA A 125 10.15 -5.58 2.98
N THR A 126 9.57 -6.40 2.09
CA THR A 126 9.09 -7.75 2.44
C THR A 126 10.21 -8.59 3.04
N GLN A 127 11.35 -8.69 2.35
CA GLN A 127 12.50 -9.45 2.84
C GLN A 127 12.96 -8.97 4.23
N ALA A 128 12.99 -7.66 4.45
CA ALA A 128 13.46 -7.07 5.70
C ALA A 128 12.57 -7.39 6.91
N VAL A 129 11.25 -7.56 6.74
CA VAL A 129 10.31 -7.79 7.85
C VAL A 129 10.04 -9.28 8.14
N ILE A 130 10.43 -10.21 7.26
CA ILE A 130 10.24 -11.66 7.48
C ILE A 130 10.81 -12.14 8.83
N PRO A 131 12.04 -11.74 9.25
CA PRO A 131 12.57 -12.17 10.55
C PRO A 131 11.70 -11.74 11.74
N ASP A 132 11.10 -10.53 11.67
CA ASP A 132 10.19 -10.04 12.70
C ASP A 132 8.93 -10.92 12.78
N MET A 133 8.30 -11.13 11.63
CA MET A 133 7.08 -11.94 11.51
C MET A 133 7.32 -13.39 11.94
N HIS A 134 8.47 -13.95 11.57
CA HIS A 134 8.87 -15.28 12.03
C HIS A 134 9.01 -15.34 13.56
N GLY A 135 9.67 -14.33 14.17
CA GLY A 135 9.81 -14.23 15.63
C GLY A 135 8.47 -14.02 16.36
N LEU A 136 7.50 -13.38 15.72
CA LEU A 136 6.13 -13.19 16.22
C LEU A 136 5.22 -14.42 16.00
N GLY A 137 5.68 -15.45 15.29
CA GLY A 137 4.90 -16.65 14.96
C GLY A 137 3.91 -16.45 13.82
N GLY A 138 4.05 -15.40 13.03
CA GLY A 138 3.24 -15.08 11.86
C GLY A 138 3.18 -13.59 11.56
N GLY A 139 2.57 -13.23 10.42
CA GLY A 139 2.44 -11.84 10.01
C GLY A 139 1.54 -11.66 8.77
N SER A 140 1.38 -10.42 8.34
CA SER A 140 0.62 -10.08 7.14
C SER A 140 1.36 -9.07 6.27
N ILE A 141 1.51 -9.38 4.98
CA ILE A 141 2.10 -8.51 3.96
C ILE A 141 1.02 -8.16 2.94
N ILE A 142 0.82 -6.87 2.73
CA ILE A 142 -0.16 -6.32 1.80
C ILE A 142 0.62 -5.53 0.74
N CYS A 143 0.60 -6.00 -0.50
CA CYS A 143 1.26 -5.36 -1.63
C CYS A 143 0.24 -4.61 -2.48
N LEU A 144 0.41 -3.29 -2.68
CA LEU A 144 -0.51 -2.51 -3.50
C LEU A 144 -0.27 -2.76 -4.99
N GLY A 145 -1.19 -3.52 -5.59
CA GLY A 145 -1.33 -3.68 -7.03
C GLY A 145 -1.98 -2.48 -7.70
N SER A 146 -2.67 -2.71 -8.81
CA SER A 146 -3.54 -1.76 -9.51
C SER A 146 -4.35 -2.49 -10.57
N THR A 147 -5.60 -2.10 -10.82
CA THR A 147 -6.35 -2.56 -12.00
C THR A 147 -5.80 -1.94 -13.30
N GLY A 148 -4.86 -0.99 -13.23
CA GLY A 148 -4.32 -0.30 -14.40
C GLY A 148 -3.75 -1.21 -15.48
N TRP A 149 -3.16 -2.35 -15.12
CA TRP A 149 -2.66 -3.33 -16.08
C TRP A 149 -3.76 -4.20 -16.72
N MET A 150 -4.93 -4.29 -16.08
CA MET A 150 -6.07 -5.08 -16.57
C MET A 150 -6.91 -4.32 -17.61
N LYS A 151 -6.88 -2.99 -17.57
CA LYS A 151 -7.79 -2.11 -18.32
C LYS A 151 -7.34 -1.79 -19.76
N LYS A 152 -6.15 -2.16 -20.18
CA LYS A 152 -5.56 -1.81 -21.49
C LYS A 152 -5.44 -0.30 -21.75
N ASN A 153 -5.30 0.50 -20.69
CA ASN A 153 -5.16 1.94 -20.79
C ASN A 153 -3.75 2.32 -21.26
N ALA A 154 -3.66 3.34 -22.12
CA ALA A 154 -2.40 3.94 -22.55
C ALA A 154 -1.81 4.88 -21.49
N GLY A 155 -0.56 5.32 -21.71
CA GLY A 155 0.05 6.45 -20.99
C GLY A 155 0.82 6.10 -19.71
N TYR A 156 1.05 4.81 -19.39
CA TYR A 156 1.90 4.39 -18.24
C TYR A 156 2.39 2.93 -18.34
N PRO A 157 3.02 2.52 -19.45
CA PRO A 157 3.39 1.10 -19.67
C PRO A 157 4.30 0.53 -18.59
N LEU A 158 5.30 1.27 -18.10
CA LEU A 158 6.18 0.79 -17.02
C LEU A 158 5.46 0.62 -15.68
N TYR A 159 4.53 1.53 -15.36
CA TYR A 159 3.71 1.40 -14.16
C TYR A 159 2.81 0.16 -14.25
N ALA A 160 2.12 -0.03 -15.37
CA ALA A 160 1.27 -1.20 -15.61
C ALA A 160 2.09 -2.51 -15.50
N MET A 161 3.28 -2.56 -16.11
CA MET A 161 4.21 -3.68 -16.00
C MET A 161 4.60 -3.96 -14.53
N ALA A 162 5.03 -2.95 -13.79
CA ALA A 162 5.44 -3.10 -12.40
C ALA A 162 4.28 -3.57 -11.50
N LYS A 163 3.07 -3.04 -11.72
CA LYS A 163 1.88 -3.44 -10.97
C LYS A 163 1.41 -4.86 -11.31
N ALA A 164 1.53 -5.30 -12.56
CA ALA A 164 1.32 -6.70 -12.94
C ALA A 164 2.33 -7.65 -12.29
N ALA A 165 3.60 -7.25 -12.18
CA ALA A 165 4.65 -8.06 -11.55
C ALA A 165 4.40 -8.33 -10.06
N ILE A 166 3.68 -7.45 -9.34
CA ILE A 166 3.30 -7.64 -7.94
C ILE A 166 2.46 -8.91 -7.75
N HIS A 167 1.55 -9.21 -8.68
CA HIS A 167 0.72 -10.43 -8.63
C HIS A 167 1.59 -11.70 -8.73
N GLY A 168 2.57 -11.68 -9.63
CA GLY A 168 3.55 -12.76 -9.74
C GLY A 168 4.40 -12.92 -8.48
N PHE A 169 4.84 -11.82 -7.87
CA PHE A 169 5.58 -11.83 -6.62
C PHE A 169 4.74 -12.40 -5.46
N VAL A 170 3.52 -11.93 -5.27
CA VAL A 170 2.58 -12.42 -4.24
C VAL A 170 2.35 -13.92 -4.39
N ASN A 171 2.02 -14.38 -5.60
CA ASN A 171 1.80 -15.82 -5.88
C ASN A 171 3.06 -16.64 -5.63
N GLY A 172 4.23 -16.17 -6.07
CA GLY A 172 5.51 -16.87 -5.91
C GLY A 172 5.93 -17.07 -4.46
N MET A 173 5.60 -16.10 -3.58
CA MET A 173 5.99 -16.13 -2.16
C MET A 173 4.97 -16.84 -1.26
N ALA A 174 3.73 -16.99 -1.69
CA ALA A 174 2.63 -17.42 -0.81
C ALA A 174 2.87 -18.80 -0.15
N ARG A 175 3.42 -19.77 -0.89
CA ARG A 175 3.67 -21.12 -0.35
C ARG A 175 4.82 -21.13 0.66
N GLU A 176 5.91 -20.43 0.38
CA GLU A 176 7.07 -20.36 1.26
C GLU A 176 6.75 -19.63 2.57
N LEU A 177 6.13 -18.45 2.47
CA LEU A 177 5.75 -17.67 3.63
C LEU A 177 4.62 -18.31 4.45
N GLY A 178 3.69 -18.99 3.78
CA GLY A 178 2.59 -19.70 4.43
C GLY A 178 3.05 -20.79 5.41
N GLN A 179 4.17 -21.48 5.15
CA GLN A 179 4.79 -22.43 6.08
C GLN A 179 5.21 -21.76 7.40
N GLN A 180 5.48 -20.46 7.37
CA GLN A 180 5.88 -19.64 8.52
C GLN A 180 4.68 -18.87 9.12
N ARG A 181 3.46 -19.17 8.71
CA ARG A 181 2.22 -18.42 9.07
C ARG A 181 2.27 -16.94 8.67
N ILE A 182 3.04 -16.59 7.67
CA ILE A 182 3.09 -15.25 7.10
C ILE A 182 2.21 -15.25 5.86
N ARG A 183 1.20 -14.38 5.84
CA ARG A 183 0.31 -14.18 4.70
C ARG A 183 0.84 -13.09 3.81
N ILE A 184 0.71 -13.24 2.51
CA ILE A 184 1.03 -12.22 1.52
C ILE A 184 -0.10 -12.12 0.51
N ASN A 185 -0.65 -10.91 0.31
CA ASN A 185 -1.75 -10.67 -0.62
C ASN A 185 -1.54 -9.38 -1.40
N ALA A 186 -2.12 -9.29 -2.59
CA ALA A 186 -2.23 -8.04 -3.32
C ALA A 186 -3.56 -7.35 -2.99
N LEU A 187 -3.51 -6.08 -2.60
CA LEU A 187 -4.66 -5.20 -2.59
C LEU A 187 -4.63 -4.39 -3.88
N VAL A 188 -5.68 -4.52 -4.69
CA VAL A 188 -5.69 -4.08 -6.09
C VAL A 188 -6.75 -2.97 -6.26
N PRO A 189 -6.35 -1.70 -6.15
CA PRO A 189 -7.28 -0.58 -6.31
C PRO A 189 -7.69 -0.35 -7.76
N GLY A 190 -8.94 0.10 -7.92
CA GLY A 190 -9.43 0.77 -9.10
C GLY A 190 -8.94 2.22 -9.20
N TRP A 191 -9.75 3.11 -9.77
CA TRP A 191 -9.42 4.54 -9.81
C TRP A 191 -9.87 5.23 -8.52
N VAL A 192 -8.95 5.30 -7.56
CA VAL A 192 -9.17 5.94 -6.25
C VAL A 192 -9.05 7.44 -6.39
N ILE A 193 -10.10 8.18 -6.04
CA ILE A 193 -10.13 9.63 -6.16
C ILE A 193 -9.46 10.27 -4.94
N THR A 194 -8.14 10.41 -5.02
CA THR A 194 -7.33 11.18 -4.09
C THR A 194 -7.25 12.64 -4.53
N GLU A 195 -6.75 13.54 -3.69
CA GLU A 195 -6.55 14.95 -4.05
C GLU A 195 -5.67 15.10 -5.31
N LYS A 196 -4.59 14.32 -5.40
CA LYS A 196 -3.74 14.28 -6.60
C LYS A 196 -4.53 13.87 -7.85
N GLN A 197 -5.38 12.84 -7.74
CA GLN A 197 -6.17 12.36 -8.89
C GLN A 197 -7.22 13.39 -9.29
N ARG A 198 -7.88 14.02 -8.32
CA ARG A 198 -8.85 15.10 -8.55
C ARG A 198 -8.24 16.29 -9.26
N THR A 199 -7.04 16.71 -8.84
CA THR A 199 -6.38 17.90 -9.40
C THR A 199 -5.77 17.66 -10.78
N LEU A 200 -5.22 16.45 -11.04
CA LEU A 200 -4.43 16.21 -12.24
C LEU A 200 -5.17 15.44 -13.34
N TRP A 201 -6.17 14.60 -12.98
CA TRP A 201 -6.67 13.60 -13.92
C TRP A 201 -8.20 13.49 -13.97
N LEU A 202 -8.94 13.95 -12.96
CA LEU A 202 -10.38 13.86 -12.93
C LEU A 202 -10.99 15.09 -13.62
N ASP A 203 -11.40 14.91 -14.86
CA ASP A 203 -12.17 15.87 -15.65
C ASP A 203 -13.58 15.30 -15.96
N ALA A 204 -14.36 16.04 -16.72
CA ALA A 204 -15.72 15.63 -17.09
C ALA A 204 -15.76 14.30 -17.88
N GLU A 205 -14.70 14.00 -18.66
CA GLU A 205 -14.59 12.72 -19.39
C GLU A 205 -14.30 11.57 -18.43
N GLY A 206 -13.37 11.78 -17.48
CA GLY A 206 -13.07 10.82 -16.43
C GLY A 206 -14.27 10.53 -15.53
N GLU A 207 -15.06 11.54 -15.17
CA GLU A 207 -16.32 11.37 -14.42
C GLU A 207 -17.34 10.53 -15.20
N ALA A 208 -17.50 10.82 -16.49
CA ALA A 208 -18.39 10.07 -17.37
C ALA A 208 -17.91 8.62 -17.54
N GLU A 209 -16.60 8.39 -17.64
CA GLU A 209 -16.02 7.05 -17.72
C GLU A 209 -16.28 6.25 -16.43
N ILE A 210 -16.06 6.83 -15.25
CA ILE A 210 -16.39 6.20 -13.96
C ILE A 210 -17.87 5.79 -13.94
N ALA A 211 -18.77 6.71 -14.27
CA ALA A 211 -20.21 6.44 -14.28
C ALA A 211 -20.63 5.37 -15.28
N ARG A 212 -19.90 5.22 -16.39
CA ARG A 212 -20.18 4.26 -17.44
C ARG A 212 -19.70 2.84 -17.15
N VAL A 213 -18.53 2.69 -16.52
CA VAL A 213 -17.87 1.37 -16.38
C VAL A 213 -17.90 0.82 -14.96
N GLN A 214 -17.95 1.65 -13.92
CA GLN A 214 -18.05 1.17 -12.56
C GLN A 214 -19.46 0.67 -12.26
N CYS A 215 -19.58 -0.52 -11.65
CA CYS A 215 -20.90 -1.09 -11.31
C CYS A 215 -21.52 -0.38 -10.08
N MET A 216 -20.71 0.02 -9.12
CA MET A 216 -21.19 0.75 -7.94
C MET A 216 -21.20 2.25 -8.23
N PRO A 217 -22.28 2.99 -7.91
CA PRO A 217 -22.32 4.44 -8.09
C PRO A 217 -21.39 5.17 -7.12
N GLY A 218 -20.90 6.33 -7.54
CA GLY A 218 -20.02 7.20 -6.74
C GLY A 218 -18.54 6.95 -6.98
N TYR A 219 -17.71 7.62 -6.19
CA TYR A 219 -16.27 7.52 -6.32
C TYR A 219 -15.69 6.47 -5.37
N LEU A 220 -14.70 5.72 -5.86
CA LEU A 220 -13.86 4.90 -5.00
C LEU A 220 -12.93 5.82 -4.21
N MET A 221 -13.00 5.76 -2.89
CA MET A 221 -12.23 6.60 -1.98
C MET A 221 -11.10 5.80 -1.30
N ALA A 222 -10.09 6.49 -0.78
CA ALA A 222 -8.99 5.88 -0.06
C ALA A 222 -9.45 5.05 1.15
N ASP A 223 -10.53 5.46 1.82
CA ASP A 223 -11.16 4.73 2.93
C ASP A 223 -11.66 3.34 2.53
N ASP A 224 -12.12 3.15 1.30
CA ASP A 224 -12.60 1.85 0.83
C ASP A 224 -11.46 0.84 0.77
N LEU A 225 -10.28 1.31 0.34
CA LEU A 225 -9.04 0.53 0.35
C LEU A 225 -8.56 0.27 1.78
N ALA A 226 -8.65 1.28 2.65
CA ALA A 226 -8.21 1.16 4.03
C ALA A 226 -9.01 0.10 4.80
N ARG A 227 -10.31 0.01 4.59
CA ARG A 227 -11.16 -1.04 5.19
C ARG A 227 -10.71 -2.45 4.78
N MET A 228 -10.38 -2.65 3.51
CA MET A 228 -9.85 -3.94 3.05
C MET A 228 -8.46 -4.21 3.62
N ALA A 229 -7.60 -3.19 3.71
CA ALA A 229 -6.28 -3.34 4.32
C ALA A 229 -6.37 -3.71 5.80
N LEU A 230 -7.32 -3.16 6.56
CA LEU A 230 -7.58 -3.57 7.95
C LEU A 230 -7.95 -5.06 8.03
N PHE A 231 -8.89 -5.54 7.20
CA PHE A 231 -9.24 -6.95 7.14
C PHE A 231 -8.02 -7.83 6.84
N LEU A 232 -7.23 -7.45 5.83
CA LEU A 232 -6.03 -8.20 5.45
C LEU A 232 -4.94 -8.17 6.53
N GLY A 233 -4.83 -7.09 7.30
CA GLY A 233 -3.91 -6.96 8.43
C GLY A 233 -4.35 -7.74 9.67
N ALA A 234 -5.65 -7.96 9.84
CA ALA A 234 -6.25 -8.61 10.99
C ALA A 234 -6.20 -10.15 10.91
N ASP A 235 -6.41 -10.82 12.06
CA ASP A 235 -6.47 -12.28 12.13
C ASP A 235 -7.71 -12.87 11.46
N ASP A 236 -8.73 -12.05 11.21
CA ASP A 236 -9.95 -12.41 10.47
C ASP A 236 -9.65 -12.94 9.07
N SER A 237 -8.55 -12.50 8.46
CA SER A 237 -8.07 -12.96 7.16
C SER A 237 -7.03 -14.10 7.25
N ARG A 238 -6.98 -14.86 8.37
CA ARG A 238 -5.96 -15.89 8.64
C ARG A 238 -5.78 -16.94 7.56
N MET A 239 -6.79 -17.18 6.72
CA MET A 239 -6.74 -18.15 5.61
C MET A 239 -6.66 -17.48 4.24
N CYS A 240 -6.48 -16.15 4.18
CA CYS A 240 -6.30 -15.39 2.94
C CYS A 240 -4.80 -15.17 2.68
N THR A 241 -4.23 -15.89 1.71
CA THR A 241 -2.84 -15.70 1.26
C THR A 241 -2.72 -16.05 -0.22
N GLY A 242 -1.84 -15.36 -0.94
CA GLY A 242 -1.62 -15.54 -2.37
C GLY A 242 -2.80 -15.06 -3.22
N GLN A 243 -3.62 -14.12 -2.72
CA GLN A 243 -4.83 -13.68 -3.40
C GLN A 243 -4.73 -12.22 -3.84
N ASP A 244 -5.48 -11.89 -4.90
CA ASP A 244 -5.74 -10.55 -5.36
C ASP A 244 -7.09 -10.08 -4.81
N PHE A 245 -7.07 -9.05 -3.96
CA PHE A 245 -8.27 -8.41 -3.43
C PHE A 245 -8.55 -7.12 -4.21
N ILE A 246 -9.41 -7.23 -5.21
CA ILE A 246 -9.78 -6.10 -6.07
C ILE A 246 -10.82 -5.25 -5.35
N VAL A 247 -10.55 -3.93 -5.26
CA VAL A 247 -11.47 -2.92 -4.72
C VAL A 247 -11.54 -1.79 -5.74
N ASP A 248 -12.54 -1.84 -6.62
CA ASP A 248 -12.65 -0.97 -7.79
C ASP A 248 -14.09 -0.58 -8.16
N GLY A 249 -15.05 -0.93 -7.32
CA GLY A 249 -16.47 -0.71 -7.60
C GLY A 249 -17.03 -1.57 -8.73
N GLY A 250 -16.34 -2.66 -9.13
CA GLY A 250 -16.75 -3.55 -10.22
C GLY A 250 -16.37 -2.99 -11.60
N TRP A 251 -15.18 -2.42 -11.73
CA TRP A 251 -14.63 -1.91 -12.99
C TRP A 251 -14.03 -3.01 -13.87
N VAL A 252 -13.34 -4.02 -13.30
CA VAL A 252 -12.73 -5.15 -14.03
C VAL A 252 -13.32 -6.48 -13.58
#